data_5730617150d7ed68c315b8592e4e34e1
#
_entry.id   5730617150d7ed68c315b8592e4e34e1
#
_cell.length_a   1.000
_cell.length_b   1.000
_cell.length_c   1.000
_cell.angle_alpha   90.00
_cell.angle_beta   90.00
_cell.angle_gamma   90.00
#
_symmetry.space_group_name_H-M   'P 1'
#
loop_
_entity.id
_entity.type
_entity.pdbx_description
1 polymer ?
#
loop_
_entity_poly.entity_id
_entity_poly.type
_entity_poly.pdbx_seq_one_letter_code
_entity_poly.pdbx_strand_id
1 'polypeptide(L)'
;NRWVSRLLAGPVGMVDSPRLSRARLDQQLKAWGVPEATPTSLGRLTEAQRANSVVLVQDAFTSHFESKLVMDVVELLERLDVRVFVAPFAPNGKPLHVQGFLGAFARTAEKQAERLRTLAEAGVPLVGIDPAMTLTYRQEYVKALGPDAVPEVQLLPEWLSERLSERAPELAPEGSSLDDPGYRLL
;
A
#
# COMPACT_ATOMS: atom_id res chain seq x y z
N ASN A 1 7.11 -7.17 -25.32
CA ASN A 1 6.01 -8.15 -25.25
C ASN A 1 4.90 -8.00 -26.32
N ARG A 2 5.02 -7.05 -27.28
CA ARG A 2 4.09 -6.93 -28.43
C ARG A 2 3.96 -8.24 -29.24
N TRP A 3 5.00 -9.06 -29.28
CA TRP A 3 4.98 -10.37 -29.92
C TRP A 3 4.12 -11.40 -29.19
N VAL A 4 4.21 -11.45 -27.86
CA VAL A 4 3.42 -12.36 -27.02
C VAL A 4 1.94 -11.97 -27.07
N SER A 5 1.61 -10.68 -26.98
CA SER A 5 0.23 -10.19 -27.10
C SER A 5 -0.35 -10.52 -28.50
N ARG A 6 0.43 -10.38 -29.57
CA ARG A 6 -0.02 -10.75 -30.94
C ARG A 6 -0.23 -12.25 -31.11
N LEU A 7 0.63 -13.10 -30.53
CA LEU A 7 0.48 -14.56 -30.57
C LEU A 7 -0.72 -15.06 -29.76
N LEU A 8 -1.06 -14.39 -28.66
CA LEU A 8 -2.15 -14.79 -27.78
C LEU A 8 -3.47 -14.08 -28.08
N ALA A 9 -3.48 -13.02 -28.88
CA ALA A 9 -4.68 -12.27 -29.23
C ALA A 9 -5.73 -13.12 -29.94
N GLY A 10 -5.30 -14.02 -30.87
CA GLY A 10 -6.21 -14.91 -31.59
C GLY A 10 -6.76 -16.06 -30.72
N PRO A 11 -5.90 -16.93 -30.17
CA PRO A 11 -6.38 -18.14 -29.46
C PRO A 11 -6.95 -17.87 -28.06
N VAL A 12 -6.57 -16.77 -27.38
CA VAL A 12 -6.94 -16.49 -25.98
C VAL A 12 -7.72 -15.18 -25.84
N GLY A 13 -7.92 -14.41 -26.92
CA GLY A 13 -8.63 -13.13 -26.88
C GLY A 13 -7.90 -12.03 -26.08
N MET A 14 -6.60 -12.18 -25.85
CA MET A 14 -5.80 -11.22 -25.10
C MET A 14 -5.47 -10.01 -25.97
N VAL A 15 -6.24 -8.93 -25.82
CA VAL A 15 -6.13 -7.73 -26.67
C VAL A 15 -4.97 -6.83 -26.22
N ASP A 16 -4.72 -6.74 -24.91
CA ASP A 16 -3.58 -5.99 -24.34
C ASP A 16 -3.11 -6.63 -23.04
N SER A 17 -1.80 -6.70 -22.87
CA SER A 17 -1.19 -7.16 -21.62
C SER A 17 -0.39 -6.02 -21.03
N PRO A 18 -0.68 -5.61 -19.77
CA PRO A 18 0.10 -4.57 -19.12
C PRO A 18 1.58 -4.98 -19.09
N ARG A 19 2.45 -4.00 -19.27
CA ARG A 19 3.90 -4.23 -19.26
C ARG A 19 4.37 -4.41 -17.82
N LEU A 20 5.05 -5.50 -17.57
CA LEU A 20 5.76 -5.67 -16.30
C LEU A 20 6.79 -4.54 -16.10
N SER A 21 6.94 -4.10 -14.88
CA SER A 21 7.99 -3.17 -14.48
C SER A 21 9.36 -3.73 -14.87
N ARG A 22 10.25 -2.88 -15.40
CA ARG A 22 11.59 -3.30 -15.83
C ARG A 22 12.47 -3.74 -14.67
N ALA A 23 12.36 -3.04 -13.54
CA ALA A 23 13.07 -3.37 -12.32
C ALA A 23 12.12 -4.03 -11.33
N ARG A 24 12.58 -5.07 -10.65
CA ARG A 24 11.82 -5.75 -9.62
C ARG A 24 11.76 -4.89 -8.37
N LEU A 25 10.57 -4.74 -7.80
CA LEU A 25 10.34 -3.89 -6.63
C LEU A 25 11.18 -4.32 -5.42
N ASP A 26 11.27 -5.62 -5.14
CA ASP A 26 12.06 -6.15 -4.03
C ASP A 26 13.55 -5.77 -4.10
N GLN A 27 14.11 -5.75 -5.32
CA GLN A 27 15.49 -5.32 -5.54
C GLN A 27 15.66 -3.81 -5.37
N GLN A 28 14.69 -3.02 -5.82
CA GLN A 28 14.72 -1.56 -5.66
C GLN A 28 14.62 -1.16 -4.19
N LEU A 29 13.67 -1.74 -3.44
CA LEU A 29 13.50 -1.50 -2.01
C LEU A 29 14.76 -1.87 -1.21
N LYS A 30 15.37 -3.03 -1.53
CA LYS A 30 16.61 -3.46 -0.91
C LYS A 30 17.78 -2.53 -1.24
N ALA A 31 17.91 -2.10 -2.48
CA ALA A 31 18.96 -1.17 -2.90
C ALA A 31 18.80 0.21 -2.26
N TRP A 32 17.55 0.65 -2.03
CA TRP A 32 17.23 1.89 -1.33
C TRP A 32 17.41 1.80 0.17
N GLY A 33 17.48 0.59 0.75
CA GLY A 33 17.61 0.36 2.19
C GLY A 33 16.29 0.35 2.94
N VAL A 34 15.16 0.22 2.25
CA VAL A 34 13.84 0.15 2.88
C VAL A 34 13.68 -1.18 3.63
N PRO A 35 13.45 -1.16 4.96
CA PRO A 35 13.32 -2.37 5.75
C PRO A 35 12.00 -3.10 5.49
N GLU A 36 12.06 -4.43 5.55
CA GLU A 36 10.86 -5.26 5.56
C GLU A 36 10.13 -5.14 6.90
N ALA A 37 8.80 -4.99 6.84
CA ALA A 37 7.94 -5.01 8.00
C ALA A 37 7.80 -6.44 8.53
N THR A 38 8.37 -6.69 9.70
CA THR A 38 8.23 -7.93 10.46
C THR A 38 7.87 -7.60 11.90
N PRO A 39 7.26 -8.53 12.66
CA PRO A 39 7.01 -8.31 14.09
C PRO A 39 8.28 -7.89 14.84
N THR A 40 9.43 -8.46 14.46
CA THR A 40 10.72 -8.15 15.07
C THR A 40 11.21 -6.75 14.71
N SER A 41 11.12 -6.34 13.44
CA SER A 41 11.59 -5.01 13.01
C SER A 41 10.71 -3.90 13.59
N LEU A 42 9.39 -4.10 13.61
CA LEU A 42 8.44 -3.14 14.14
C LEU A 42 8.43 -3.10 15.68
N GLY A 43 8.60 -4.26 16.35
CA GLY A 43 8.63 -4.35 17.81
C GLY A 43 9.83 -3.66 18.47
N ARG A 44 10.90 -3.41 17.70
CA ARG A 44 12.08 -2.66 18.19
C ARG A 44 11.89 -1.15 18.19
N LEU A 45 10.83 -0.64 17.58
CA LEU A 45 10.58 0.79 17.50
C LEU A 45 10.14 1.33 18.86
N THR A 46 10.67 2.49 19.22
CA THR A 46 10.14 3.27 20.34
C THR A 46 8.76 3.86 19.97
N GLU A 47 8.01 4.33 20.95
CA GLU A 47 6.70 4.95 20.70
C GLU A 47 6.81 6.15 19.73
N ALA A 48 7.77 7.03 19.94
CA ALA A 48 8.02 8.17 19.03
C ALA A 48 8.39 7.71 17.62
N GLN A 49 9.15 6.61 17.47
CA GLN A 49 9.47 6.06 16.16
C GLN A 49 8.24 5.44 15.50
N ARG A 50 7.36 4.74 16.25
CA ARG A 50 6.10 4.18 15.71
C ARG A 50 5.19 5.28 15.20
N ALA A 51 5.01 6.35 15.99
CA ALA A 51 4.21 7.50 15.61
C ALA A 51 4.70 8.15 14.30
N ASN A 52 6.00 8.02 13.98
CA ASN A 52 6.60 8.55 12.74
C ASN A 52 6.97 7.44 11.74
N SER A 53 6.24 6.34 11.73
CA SER A 53 6.46 5.22 10.83
C SER A 53 5.17 4.81 10.11
N VAL A 54 5.33 4.14 8.97
CA VAL A 54 4.23 3.55 8.20
C VAL A 54 4.66 2.22 7.61
N VAL A 55 3.72 1.28 7.48
CA VAL A 55 3.90 0.03 6.75
C VAL A 55 3.13 0.09 5.44
N LEU A 56 3.84 0.11 4.32
CA LEU A 56 3.22 -0.02 2.99
C LEU A 56 2.85 -1.48 2.73
N VAL A 57 1.56 -1.72 2.50
CA VAL A 57 1.03 -3.04 2.16
C VAL A 57 1.14 -3.22 0.65
N GLN A 58 1.91 -4.23 0.23
CA GLN A 58 2.12 -4.52 -1.18
C GLN A 58 0.89 -5.18 -1.81
N ASP A 59 0.62 -4.82 -3.06
CA ASP A 59 -0.33 -5.49 -3.94
C ASP A 59 0.34 -5.96 -5.23
N ALA A 60 -0.34 -6.85 -5.97
CA ALA A 60 0.22 -7.44 -7.18
C ALA A 60 0.35 -6.42 -8.32
N PHE A 61 -0.55 -5.43 -8.39
CA PHE A 61 -0.57 -4.47 -9.47
C PHE A 61 0.61 -3.48 -9.34
N THR A 62 0.71 -2.79 -8.22
CA THR A 62 1.78 -1.83 -7.99
C THR A 62 3.15 -2.52 -7.94
N SER A 63 3.25 -3.70 -7.33
CA SER A 63 4.53 -4.41 -7.21
C SER A 63 5.10 -4.90 -8.54
N HIS A 64 4.24 -5.32 -9.47
CA HIS A 64 4.69 -5.94 -10.72
C HIS A 64 4.59 -5.02 -11.95
N PHE A 65 3.65 -4.08 -11.96
CA PHE A 65 3.42 -3.23 -13.13
C PHE A 65 3.80 -1.76 -12.89
N GLU A 66 3.71 -1.28 -11.65
CA GLU A 66 3.89 0.11 -11.26
C GLU A 66 4.97 0.26 -10.15
N SER A 67 6.04 -0.54 -10.20
CA SER A 67 7.07 -0.52 -9.15
C SER A 67 7.71 0.86 -8.93
N LYS A 68 7.75 1.69 -10.01
CA LYS A 68 8.21 3.08 -9.89
C LYS A 68 7.30 3.90 -8.97
N LEU A 69 5.98 3.74 -9.06
CA LEU A 69 5.04 4.44 -8.18
C LEU A 69 5.30 4.13 -6.72
N VAL A 70 5.57 2.86 -6.38
CA VAL A 70 5.91 2.48 -5.00
C VAL A 70 7.18 3.19 -4.53
N MET A 71 8.20 3.27 -5.38
CA MET A 71 9.46 3.96 -5.05
C MET A 71 9.26 5.48 -4.91
N ASP A 72 8.43 6.09 -5.77
CA ASP A 72 8.10 7.51 -5.67
C ASP A 72 7.35 7.81 -4.35
N VAL A 73 6.47 6.91 -3.90
CA VAL A 73 5.79 7.00 -2.60
C VAL A 73 6.80 6.87 -1.45
N VAL A 74 7.73 5.92 -1.51
CA VAL A 74 8.79 5.78 -0.50
C VAL A 74 9.59 7.06 -0.40
N GLU A 75 10.05 7.60 -1.52
CA GLU A 75 10.84 8.85 -1.56
C GLU A 75 10.03 10.04 -1.00
N LEU A 76 8.75 10.16 -1.35
CA LEU A 76 7.87 11.20 -0.81
C LEU A 76 7.76 11.11 0.71
N LEU A 77 7.51 9.91 1.24
CA LEU A 77 7.34 9.71 2.68
C LEU A 77 8.64 9.98 3.45
N GLU A 78 9.78 9.58 2.91
CA GLU A 78 11.10 9.90 3.50
C GLU A 78 11.37 11.40 3.51
N ARG A 79 11.00 12.13 2.45
CA ARG A 79 11.10 13.60 2.42
C ARG A 79 10.19 14.28 3.46
N LEU A 80 9.11 13.62 3.85
CA LEU A 80 8.24 14.07 4.94
C LEU A 80 8.73 13.59 6.31
N ASP A 81 9.96 13.06 6.39
CA ASP A 81 10.57 12.50 7.60
C ASP A 81 9.77 11.33 8.19
N VAL A 82 9.08 10.56 7.37
CA VAL A 82 8.35 9.36 7.76
C VAL A 82 9.20 8.13 7.49
N ARG A 83 9.37 7.29 8.51
CA ARG A 83 10.07 6.01 8.36
C ARG A 83 9.17 4.98 7.67
N VAL A 84 9.60 4.50 6.53
CA VAL A 84 8.85 3.55 5.71
C VAL A 84 9.32 2.13 5.97
N PHE A 85 8.36 1.24 6.20
CA PHE A 85 8.52 -0.21 6.15
C PHE A 85 7.65 -0.76 5.03
N VAL A 86 8.04 -1.89 4.45
CA VAL A 86 7.23 -2.54 3.42
C VAL A 86 6.86 -3.95 3.87
N ALA A 87 5.57 -4.25 3.91
CA ALA A 87 5.09 -5.59 4.25
C ALA A 87 5.59 -6.61 3.20
N PRO A 88 5.95 -7.85 3.60
CA PRO A 88 6.27 -8.90 2.64
C PRO A 88 5.13 -9.08 1.64
N PHE A 89 5.47 -9.23 0.35
CA PHE A 89 4.46 -9.44 -0.67
C PHE A 89 3.62 -10.69 -0.38
N ALA A 90 2.30 -10.53 -0.42
CA ALA A 90 1.36 -11.64 -0.39
C ALA A 90 0.12 -11.33 -1.23
N PRO A 91 -0.42 -12.33 -1.96
CA PRO A 91 -1.63 -12.14 -2.75
C PRO A 91 -2.82 -11.77 -1.86
N ASN A 92 -3.58 -10.75 -2.24
CA ASN A 92 -4.81 -10.37 -1.54
C ASN A 92 -6.07 -11.09 -2.01
N GLY A 93 -5.96 -11.94 -3.04
CA GLY A 93 -7.08 -12.73 -3.56
C GLY A 93 -8.08 -11.96 -4.42
N LYS A 94 -7.91 -10.67 -4.69
CA LYS A 94 -8.85 -9.89 -5.52
C LYS A 94 -9.20 -10.56 -6.85
N PRO A 95 -8.25 -11.14 -7.61
CA PRO A 95 -8.56 -11.86 -8.84
C PRO A 95 -9.50 -13.07 -8.62
N LEU A 96 -9.36 -13.78 -7.51
CA LEU A 96 -10.23 -14.90 -7.17
C LEU A 96 -11.66 -14.42 -6.88
N HIS A 97 -11.78 -13.31 -6.15
CA HIS A 97 -13.09 -12.70 -5.87
C HIS A 97 -13.79 -12.26 -7.16
N VAL A 98 -13.09 -11.55 -8.04
CA VAL A 98 -13.65 -11.06 -9.31
C VAL A 98 -14.09 -12.20 -10.22
N GLN A 99 -13.40 -13.33 -10.19
CA GLN A 99 -13.73 -14.52 -10.97
C GLN A 99 -14.80 -15.40 -10.31
N GLY A 100 -15.30 -15.03 -9.12
CA GLY A 100 -16.34 -15.79 -8.40
C GLY A 100 -15.82 -17.02 -7.63
N PHE A 101 -14.50 -17.21 -7.51
CA PHE A 101 -13.92 -18.30 -6.71
C PHE A 101 -13.93 -17.97 -5.20
N LEU A 102 -15.13 -17.74 -4.66
CA LEU A 102 -15.32 -17.18 -3.30
C LEU A 102 -14.70 -18.03 -2.20
N GLY A 103 -14.75 -19.37 -2.31
CA GLY A 103 -14.11 -20.25 -1.33
C GLY A 103 -12.58 -20.19 -1.33
N ALA A 104 -11.96 -20.02 -2.51
CA ALA A 104 -10.51 -19.81 -2.63
C ALA A 104 -10.13 -18.40 -2.17
N PHE A 105 -10.97 -17.41 -2.48
CA PHE A 105 -10.82 -16.06 -1.98
C PHE A 105 -10.82 -16.00 -0.45
N ALA A 106 -11.83 -16.60 0.22
CA ALA A 106 -11.94 -16.60 1.67
C ALA A 106 -10.69 -17.20 2.35
N ARG A 107 -10.17 -18.32 1.86
CA ARG A 107 -8.93 -18.91 2.39
C ARG A 107 -7.70 -18.03 2.19
N THR A 108 -7.64 -17.31 1.08
CA THR A 108 -6.54 -16.36 0.82
C THR A 108 -6.67 -15.13 1.71
N ALA A 109 -7.89 -14.63 1.88
CA ALA A 109 -8.21 -13.50 2.73
C ALA A 109 -7.88 -13.78 4.20
N GLU A 110 -8.24 -14.96 4.72
CA GLU A 110 -7.93 -15.38 6.08
C GLU A 110 -6.42 -15.34 6.37
N LYS A 111 -5.62 -15.96 5.51
CA LYS A 111 -4.16 -15.97 5.64
C LYS A 111 -3.54 -14.58 5.57
N GLN A 112 -4.06 -13.73 4.70
CA GLN A 112 -3.54 -12.38 4.54
C GLN A 112 -4.00 -11.48 5.70
N ALA A 113 -5.23 -11.60 6.17
CA ALA A 113 -5.74 -10.88 7.33
C ALA A 113 -4.93 -11.22 8.60
N GLU A 114 -4.58 -12.49 8.81
CA GLU A 114 -3.74 -12.94 9.93
C GLU A 114 -2.35 -12.28 9.87
N ARG A 115 -1.71 -12.27 8.70
CA ARG A 115 -0.40 -11.62 8.50
C ARG A 115 -0.47 -10.12 8.79
N LEU A 116 -1.47 -9.44 8.24
CA LEU A 116 -1.64 -8.00 8.45
C LEU A 116 -1.94 -7.69 9.93
N ARG A 117 -2.74 -8.53 10.61
CA ARG A 117 -3.03 -8.39 12.04
C ARG A 117 -1.74 -8.48 12.86
N THR A 118 -0.90 -9.46 12.58
CA THR A 118 0.40 -9.61 13.25
C THR A 118 1.31 -8.38 13.07
N LEU A 119 1.24 -7.71 11.91
CA LEU A 119 1.97 -6.45 11.71
C LEU A 119 1.31 -5.28 12.44
N ALA A 120 -0.04 -5.23 12.44
CA ALA A 120 -0.81 -4.17 13.09
C ALA A 120 -0.65 -4.16 14.62
N GLU A 121 -0.36 -5.31 15.25
CA GLU A 121 -0.08 -5.43 16.70
C GLU A 121 1.09 -4.53 17.14
N ALA A 122 1.98 -4.17 16.23
CA ALA A 122 3.07 -3.25 16.52
C ALA A 122 2.64 -1.78 16.69
N GLY A 123 1.38 -1.45 16.38
CA GLY A 123 0.86 -0.08 16.45
C GLY A 123 1.39 0.88 15.39
N VAL A 124 1.90 0.34 14.27
CA VAL A 124 2.32 1.14 13.10
C VAL A 124 1.21 1.07 12.04
N PRO A 125 0.74 2.20 11.48
CA PRO A 125 -0.31 2.21 10.48
C PRO A 125 0.02 1.34 9.27
N LEU A 126 -0.98 0.58 8.78
CA LEU A 126 -0.90 -0.16 7.53
C LEU A 126 -1.55 0.67 6.42
N VAL A 127 -0.83 0.90 5.33
CA VAL A 127 -1.27 1.78 4.24
C VAL A 127 -1.10 1.10 2.89
N GLY A 128 -2.16 1.12 2.08
CA GLY A 128 -2.15 0.62 0.72
C GLY A 128 -2.10 1.76 -0.30
N ILE A 129 -1.38 1.53 -1.42
CA ILE A 129 -1.19 2.53 -2.48
C ILE A 129 -2.32 2.46 -3.51
N ASP A 130 -2.65 1.26 -4.01
CA ASP A 130 -3.73 1.08 -4.98
C ASP A 130 -5.10 1.05 -4.28
N PRO A 131 -6.04 1.96 -4.64
CA PRO A 131 -7.34 2.00 -3.99
C PRO A 131 -8.17 0.73 -4.15
N ALA A 132 -8.17 0.11 -5.33
CA ALA A 132 -8.98 -1.08 -5.59
C ALA A 132 -8.48 -2.28 -4.78
N MET A 133 -7.15 -2.40 -4.64
CA MET A 133 -6.54 -3.46 -3.83
C MET A 133 -6.72 -3.19 -2.33
N THR A 134 -6.58 -1.94 -1.89
CA THR A 134 -6.75 -1.55 -0.48
C THR A 134 -8.20 -1.71 -0.02
N LEU A 135 -9.17 -1.28 -0.83
CA LEU A 135 -10.58 -1.43 -0.51
C LEU A 135 -11.02 -2.90 -0.43
N THR A 136 -10.28 -3.83 -1.04
CA THR A 136 -10.52 -5.27 -0.87
C THR A 136 -10.43 -5.69 0.59
N TYR A 137 -9.48 -5.15 1.36
CA TYR A 137 -9.37 -5.41 2.80
C TYR A 137 -10.55 -4.83 3.58
N ARG A 138 -11.01 -3.64 3.23
CA ARG A 138 -12.09 -2.91 3.93
C ARG A 138 -13.51 -3.40 3.59
N GLN A 139 -13.70 -4.06 2.47
CA GLN A 139 -15.02 -4.45 1.96
C GLN A 139 -15.16 -5.96 1.80
N GLU A 140 -14.43 -6.56 0.87
CA GLU A 140 -14.59 -7.96 0.52
C GLU A 140 -14.10 -8.89 1.64
N TYR A 141 -12.99 -8.54 2.32
CA TYR A 141 -12.51 -9.32 3.46
C TYR A 141 -13.50 -9.26 4.63
N VAL A 142 -14.02 -8.08 4.94
CA VAL A 142 -15.03 -7.91 5.99
C VAL A 142 -16.28 -8.74 5.71
N LYS A 143 -16.72 -8.80 4.45
CA LYS A 143 -17.85 -9.66 4.05
C LYS A 143 -17.55 -11.15 4.17
N ALA A 144 -16.30 -11.55 3.92
CA ALA A 144 -15.90 -12.96 3.92
C ALA A 144 -15.55 -13.49 5.32
N LEU A 145 -14.99 -12.65 6.20
CA LEU A 145 -14.38 -13.06 7.47
C LEU A 145 -15.03 -12.41 8.70
N GLY A 146 -15.83 -11.36 8.50
CA GLY A 146 -16.33 -10.50 9.57
C GLY A 146 -15.42 -9.29 9.87
N PRO A 147 -15.98 -8.23 10.45
CA PRO A 147 -15.26 -6.96 10.68
C PRO A 147 -14.07 -7.11 11.66
N ASP A 148 -14.21 -7.92 12.69
CA ASP A 148 -13.20 -8.07 13.74
C ASP A 148 -11.99 -8.92 13.28
N ALA A 149 -12.11 -9.61 12.15
CA ALA A 149 -11.05 -10.45 11.63
C ALA A 149 -10.02 -9.67 10.78
N VAL A 150 -10.34 -8.45 10.36
CA VAL A 150 -9.54 -7.69 9.39
C VAL A 150 -8.96 -6.44 10.06
N PRO A 151 -7.64 -6.28 10.11
CA PRO A 151 -7.04 -5.06 10.61
C PRO A 151 -7.33 -3.91 9.64
N GLU A 152 -7.34 -2.69 10.16
CA GLU A 152 -7.48 -1.51 9.33
C GLU A 152 -6.28 -1.38 8.37
N VAL A 153 -6.59 -1.18 7.09
CA VAL A 153 -5.62 -0.77 6.06
C VAL A 153 -6.13 0.52 5.44
N GLN A 154 -5.44 1.60 5.70
CA GLN A 154 -5.80 2.94 5.21
C GLN A 154 -5.40 3.11 3.74
N LEU A 155 -6.12 3.96 3.02
CA LEU A 155 -5.65 4.44 1.72
C LEU A 155 -4.53 5.47 1.94
N LEU A 156 -3.50 5.42 1.09
CA LEU A 156 -2.39 6.38 1.18
C LEU A 156 -2.86 7.85 1.20
N PRO A 157 -3.82 8.30 0.36
CA PRO A 157 -4.31 9.68 0.43
C PRO A 157 -5.03 10.03 1.74
N GLU A 158 -5.78 9.08 2.33
CA GLU A 158 -6.45 9.28 3.62
C GLU A 158 -5.40 9.50 4.72
N TRP A 159 -4.50 8.54 4.88
CA TRP A 159 -3.42 8.60 5.87
C TRP A 159 -2.53 9.83 5.69
N LEU A 160 -2.18 10.17 4.45
CA LEU A 160 -1.33 11.32 4.15
C LEU A 160 -2.04 12.64 4.48
N SER A 161 -3.34 12.73 4.19
CA SER A 161 -4.15 13.92 4.52
C SER A 161 -4.22 14.16 6.01
N GLU A 162 -4.45 13.11 6.82
CA GLU A 162 -4.43 13.20 8.28
C GLU A 162 -3.06 13.65 8.78
N ARG A 163 -1.99 13.02 8.29
CA ARG A 163 -0.62 13.31 8.67
C ARG A 163 -0.18 14.75 8.31
N LEU A 164 -0.55 15.22 7.13
CA LEU A 164 -0.24 16.60 6.71
C LEU A 164 -1.05 17.62 7.49
N SER A 165 -2.30 17.30 7.83
CA SER A 165 -3.14 18.19 8.65
C SER A 165 -2.58 18.36 10.06
N GLU A 166 -2.06 17.29 10.66
CA GLU A 166 -1.40 17.35 11.97
C GLU A 166 -0.11 18.23 11.94
N ARG A 167 0.62 18.19 10.82
CA ARG A 167 1.87 18.93 10.63
C ARG A 167 1.72 20.28 9.91
N ALA A 168 0.48 20.64 9.52
CA ALA A 168 0.23 21.89 8.80
C ALA A 168 0.84 23.14 9.47
N PRO A 169 0.81 23.28 10.80
CA PRO A 169 1.46 24.43 11.47
C PRO A 169 2.98 24.48 11.28
N GLU A 170 3.63 23.31 11.16
CA GLU A 170 5.09 23.21 10.97
C GLU A 170 5.49 23.41 9.50
N LEU A 171 4.60 23.09 8.57
CA LEU A 171 4.86 23.18 7.12
C LEU A 171 4.46 24.53 6.52
N ALA A 172 3.74 25.35 7.28
CA ALA A 172 3.39 26.70 6.84
C ALA A 172 4.65 27.58 6.74
N PRO A 173 4.87 28.31 5.63
CA PRO A 173 5.96 29.26 5.53
C PRO A 173 5.90 30.27 6.68
N GLU A 174 7.05 30.61 7.26
CA GLU A 174 7.12 31.65 8.32
C GLU A 174 6.46 32.94 7.80
N GLY A 175 5.40 33.39 8.49
CA GLY A 175 4.63 34.57 8.12
C GLY A 175 3.42 34.36 7.23
N SER A 176 3.09 33.11 6.86
CA SER A 176 1.80 32.80 6.19
C SER A 176 0.71 32.61 7.24
N SER A 177 -0.27 33.49 7.25
CA SER A 177 -1.55 33.24 7.93
C SER A 177 -2.38 32.31 7.05
N LEU A 178 -2.94 31.23 7.62
CA LEU A 178 -3.93 30.38 6.93
C LEU A 178 -5.20 31.16 6.52
N ASP A 179 -5.35 32.37 7.04
CA ASP A 179 -6.43 33.31 6.69
C ASP A 179 -6.10 34.22 5.49
N ASP A 180 -4.93 34.05 4.85
CA ASP A 180 -4.59 34.82 3.67
C ASP A 180 -5.49 34.41 2.49
N PRO A 181 -6.36 35.34 1.99
CA PRO A 181 -7.29 35.04 0.87
C PRO A 181 -6.59 34.67 -0.45
N GLY A 182 -5.26 34.72 -0.51
CA GLY A 182 -4.46 34.29 -1.65
C GLY A 182 -4.40 32.76 -1.83
N TYR A 183 -4.67 31.96 -0.79
CA TYR A 183 -4.74 30.50 -0.86
C TYR A 183 -6.18 30.02 -1.14
N ARG A 184 -6.75 30.40 -2.26
CA ARG A 184 -7.92 29.69 -2.79
C ARG A 184 -7.41 28.59 -3.71
N LEU A 185 -7.67 27.33 -3.33
CA LEU A 185 -7.56 26.18 -4.20
C LEU A 185 -8.39 26.44 -5.48
N LEU A 186 -7.74 26.42 -6.62
CA LEU A 186 -8.37 26.39 -7.94
C LEU A 186 -8.97 25.00 -8.19
#